data_8efe7ad9c6ccc8636b12d3233f866059
#
_entry.id   8efe7ad9c6ccc8636b12d3233f866059
#
_cell.length_a   1.000
_cell.length_b   1.000
_cell.length_c   1.000
_cell.angle_alpha   90.00
_cell.angle_beta   90.00
_cell.angle_gamma   90.00
#
_symmetry.space_group_name_H-M   'P 1'
#
loop_
_entity.id
_entity.type
_entity.pdbx_description
1 polymer ?
#
loop_
_entity_poly.entity_id
_entity_poly.type
_entity_poly.pdbx_seq_one_letter_code
_entity_poly.pdbx_strand_id
1 'polypeptide(L)'
;MKYQEFDFQRIPAPLLSWYRANKRELPWRENPTPYQVWVSEIMLQQTRVEAVKEYYIRFMNALPTIEDLATCEEEKLLKLWEGLGYYSRVRNLQKAAKIIVKEYDGAMPKDLSALNALPGIGAYTTGAIASIAYGLPVAAVDGNVFRVASRLEENPSLISDGKYRKYLQEKLSAVYPNNAQDCSQFTQSIFELGALVCKPQNPDCQNCPLQTLCRAYQNGTQRLYPVLPTKKEKRHEKVYVFLIETPSGFCIRRREEGVLKGMNEFPSHVIVDGESVEEVLNEWGMYEFTLIKCGQFRHIFTHIVWDIDCVWIKAPFAPFDAYMVGEIQENISLPTAFKQCFALLE
;
A
#
# COMPACT_ATOMS: atom_id res chain seq x y z
N MET A 1 -16.83 6.04 36.42
CA MET A 1 -15.47 6.57 36.71
C MET A 1 -15.13 7.57 35.61
N LYS A 2 -14.80 8.83 35.95
CA LYS A 2 -14.23 9.76 34.97
C LYS A 2 -12.81 9.21 34.67
N TYR A 3 -12.57 8.71 33.45
CA TYR A 3 -11.23 8.38 33.04
C TYR A 3 -10.39 9.65 33.13
N GLN A 4 -9.32 9.60 33.90
CA GLN A 4 -8.36 10.71 33.97
C GLN A 4 -7.80 10.90 32.56
N GLU A 5 -7.88 12.11 32.03
CA GLU A 5 -7.37 12.42 30.69
C GLU A 5 -5.88 12.02 30.60
N PHE A 6 -5.47 11.44 29.49
CA PHE A 6 -4.07 11.03 29.30
C PHE A 6 -3.24 12.28 28.98
N ASP A 7 -2.12 12.42 29.65
CA ASP A 7 -1.21 13.54 29.45
C ASP A 7 -0.23 13.28 28.29
N PHE A 8 -0.60 13.71 27.08
CA PHE A 8 0.22 13.58 25.88
C PHE A 8 1.53 14.39 25.92
N GLN A 9 1.63 15.43 26.77
CA GLN A 9 2.85 16.25 26.85
C GLN A 9 4.06 15.46 27.35
N ARG A 10 3.83 14.36 28.00
CA ARG A 10 4.89 13.47 28.52
C ARG A 10 5.49 12.54 27.46
N ILE A 11 4.93 12.48 26.24
CA ILE A 11 5.37 11.57 25.17
C ILE A 11 6.64 12.04 24.45
N PRO A 12 6.81 13.31 24.03
CA PRO A 12 7.85 13.71 23.11
C PRO A 12 9.25 13.44 23.61
N ALA A 13 9.58 13.83 24.84
CA ALA A 13 10.94 13.76 25.37
C ALA A 13 11.52 12.32 25.41
N PRO A 14 10.87 11.34 26.07
CA PRO A 14 11.40 9.97 26.11
C PRO A 14 11.39 9.31 24.72
N LEU A 15 10.40 9.62 23.88
CA LEU A 15 10.26 9.03 22.58
C LEU A 15 11.32 9.53 21.58
N LEU A 16 11.63 10.84 21.58
CA LEU A 16 12.68 11.43 20.75
C LEU A 16 14.06 10.90 21.16
N SER A 17 14.33 10.82 22.46
CA SER A 17 15.59 10.27 22.97
C SER A 17 15.79 8.82 22.49
N TRP A 18 14.76 7.99 22.63
CA TRP A 18 14.78 6.61 22.14
C TRP A 18 14.96 6.53 20.62
N TYR A 19 14.22 7.34 19.85
CA TYR A 19 14.28 7.33 18.39
C TYR A 19 15.68 7.65 17.87
N ARG A 20 16.34 8.64 18.43
CA ARG A 20 17.70 9.05 18.03
C ARG A 20 18.70 7.91 18.20
N ALA A 21 18.52 7.07 19.21
CA ALA A 21 19.40 5.93 19.50
C ALA A 21 19.03 4.65 18.72
N ASN A 22 17.76 4.50 18.26
CA ASN A 22 17.24 3.22 17.78
C ASN A 22 16.64 3.27 16.36
N LYS A 23 16.60 4.43 15.70
CA LYS A 23 16.01 4.56 14.38
C LYS A 23 16.73 3.69 13.35
N ARG A 24 15.95 3.01 12.49
CA ARG A 24 16.51 2.30 11.35
C ARG A 24 16.99 3.29 10.27
N GLU A 25 18.05 2.91 9.58
CA GLU A 25 18.48 3.58 8.35
C GLU A 25 17.55 3.14 7.22
N LEU A 26 16.85 4.10 6.63
CA LEU A 26 15.91 3.86 5.55
C LEU A 26 16.16 4.88 4.42
N PRO A 27 16.13 4.45 3.13
CA PRO A 27 16.50 5.32 2.00
C PRO A 27 15.72 6.64 1.95
N TRP A 28 14.45 6.65 2.37
CA TRP A 28 13.59 7.84 2.40
C TRP A 28 13.78 8.73 3.63
N ARG A 29 14.72 8.42 4.52
CA ARG A 29 15.06 9.22 5.71
C ARG A 29 16.30 10.07 5.56
N GLU A 30 17.06 9.87 4.48
CA GLU A 30 18.23 10.66 4.17
C GLU A 30 17.79 11.93 3.42
N ASN A 31 17.88 13.10 4.09
CA ASN A 31 17.48 14.41 3.52
C ASN A 31 16.10 14.42 2.85
N PRO A 32 15.03 14.07 3.56
CA PRO A 32 13.73 13.81 2.98
C PRO A 32 13.12 15.09 2.36
N THR A 33 13.01 15.10 1.03
CA THR A 33 12.21 16.13 0.32
C THR A 33 10.72 15.80 0.44
N PRO A 34 9.81 16.77 0.24
CA PRO A 34 8.37 16.50 0.23
C PRO A 34 7.95 15.40 -0.75
N TYR A 35 8.58 15.34 -1.93
CA TYR A 35 8.35 14.30 -2.93
C TYR A 35 8.77 12.92 -2.42
N GLN A 36 9.96 12.81 -1.85
CA GLN A 36 10.49 11.57 -1.30
C GLN A 36 9.64 11.03 -0.14
N VAL A 37 9.21 11.90 0.76
CA VAL A 37 8.29 11.55 1.84
C VAL A 37 6.97 11.05 1.27
N TRP A 38 6.39 11.79 0.32
CA TRP A 38 5.13 11.42 -0.30
C TRP A 38 5.19 10.04 -0.97
N VAL A 39 6.20 9.80 -1.82
CA VAL A 39 6.37 8.51 -2.51
C VAL A 39 6.52 7.38 -1.49
N SER A 40 7.40 7.53 -0.50
CA SER A 40 7.63 6.49 0.51
C SER A 40 6.37 6.18 1.33
N GLU A 41 5.62 7.21 1.75
CA GLU A 41 4.40 7.04 2.54
C GLU A 41 3.30 6.31 1.74
N ILE A 42 3.17 6.61 0.43
CA ILE A 42 2.23 5.88 -0.43
C ILE A 42 2.69 4.42 -0.64
N MET A 43 3.99 4.16 -0.81
CA MET A 43 4.50 2.78 -0.94
C MET A 43 4.30 1.96 0.34
N LEU A 44 4.49 2.57 1.50
CA LEU A 44 4.36 1.93 2.81
C LEU A 44 2.91 1.61 3.20
N GLN A 45 1.90 2.17 2.51
CA GLN A 45 0.51 1.80 2.75
C GLN A 45 0.30 0.30 2.50
N GLN A 46 0.01 -0.46 3.56
CA GLN A 46 -0.23 -1.91 3.52
C GLN A 46 0.93 -2.75 2.97
N THR A 47 2.14 -2.20 2.89
CA THR A 47 3.35 -2.89 2.42
C THR A 47 4.43 -2.85 3.50
N ARG A 48 5.14 -3.94 3.70
CA ARG A 48 6.20 -4.04 4.70
C ARG A 48 7.42 -3.22 4.28
N VAL A 49 8.07 -2.57 5.24
CA VAL A 49 9.24 -1.71 5.04
C VAL A 49 10.33 -2.40 4.22
N GLU A 50 10.67 -3.64 4.54
CA GLU A 50 11.74 -4.37 3.83
C GLU A 50 11.43 -4.56 2.33
N ALA A 51 10.17 -4.84 1.99
CA ALA A 51 9.77 -4.94 0.60
C ALA A 51 9.84 -3.58 -0.12
N VAL A 52 9.49 -2.48 0.57
CA VAL A 52 9.46 -1.14 -0.03
C VAL A 52 10.84 -0.61 -0.39
N LYS A 53 11.91 -0.99 0.33
CA LYS A 53 13.27 -0.45 0.12
C LYS A 53 13.72 -0.50 -1.34
N GLU A 54 13.67 -1.68 -1.96
CA GLU A 54 14.12 -1.88 -3.34
C GLU A 54 13.21 -1.17 -4.34
N TYR A 55 11.88 -1.21 -4.10
CA TYR A 55 10.91 -0.49 -4.94
C TYR A 55 11.13 1.02 -4.91
N TYR A 56 11.36 1.57 -3.73
CA TYR A 56 11.61 2.99 -3.55
C TYR A 56 12.87 3.44 -4.29
N ILE A 57 13.98 2.73 -4.12
CA ILE A 57 15.25 3.05 -4.80
C ILE A 57 15.05 3.02 -6.32
N ARG A 58 14.46 1.95 -6.84
CA ARG A 58 14.19 1.81 -8.27
C ARG A 58 13.28 2.90 -8.81
N PHE A 59 12.21 3.22 -8.08
CA PHE A 59 11.24 4.25 -8.45
C PHE A 59 11.88 5.64 -8.46
N MET A 60 12.62 6.01 -7.42
CA MET A 60 13.28 7.31 -7.32
C MET A 60 14.41 7.49 -8.35
N ASN A 61 15.10 6.42 -8.72
CA ASN A 61 16.09 6.46 -9.81
C ASN A 61 15.43 6.67 -11.18
N ALA A 62 14.26 6.09 -11.41
CA ALA A 62 13.54 6.20 -12.67
C ALA A 62 12.74 7.51 -12.81
N LEU A 63 12.23 8.03 -11.70
CA LEU A 63 11.34 9.20 -11.60
C LEU A 63 11.79 10.09 -10.43
N PRO A 64 12.93 10.78 -10.55
CA PRO A 64 13.53 11.56 -9.47
C PRO A 64 12.76 12.82 -9.10
N THR A 65 11.90 13.33 -9.98
CA THR A 65 11.13 14.56 -9.78
C THR A 65 9.62 14.35 -9.92
N ILE A 66 8.85 15.35 -9.47
CA ILE A 66 7.38 15.34 -9.65
C ILE A 66 7.02 15.45 -11.13
N GLU A 67 7.80 16.18 -11.92
CA GLU A 67 7.65 16.34 -13.37
C GLU A 67 7.86 15.01 -14.10
N ASP A 68 8.90 14.24 -13.72
CA ASP A 68 9.14 12.91 -14.28
C ASP A 68 7.97 11.97 -14.00
N LEU A 69 7.43 12.00 -12.77
CA LEU A 69 6.26 11.22 -12.41
C LEU A 69 5.01 11.67 -13.18
N ALA A 70 4.81 12.97 -13.34
CA ALA A 70 3.64 13.53 -14.03
C ALA A 70 3.62 13.14 -15.51
N THR A 71 4.79 13.10 -16.17
CA THR A 71 4.94 12.84 -17.61
C THR A 71 5.19 11.37 -17.95
N CYS A 72 5.44 10.53 -16.93
CA CYS A 72 5.70 9.10 -17.13
C CYS A 72 4.53 8.41 -17.84
N GLU A 73 4.83 7.57 -18.83
CA GLU A 73 3.83 6.71 -19.46
C GLU A 73 3.24 5.72 -18.45
N GLU A 74 1.92 5.47 -18.56
CA GLU A 74 1.20 4.64 -17.58
C GLU A 74 1.78 3.24 -17.49
N GLU A 75 2.13 2.59 -18.60
CA GLU A 75 2.66 1.23 -18.60
C GLU A 75 4.01 1.14 -17.87
N LYS A 76 4.92 2.07 -18.14
CA LYS A 76 6.20 2.19 -17.41
C LYS A 76 5.98 2.43 -15.92
N LEU A 77 5.02 3.30 -15.57
CA LEU A 77 4.68 3.60 -14.19
C LEU A 77 4.14 2.37 -13.44
N LEU A 78 3.22 1.64 -14.08
CA LEU A 78 2.66 0.40 -13.54
C LEU A 78 3.72 -0.69 -13.41
N LYS A 79 4.69 -0.75 -14.35
CA LYS A 79 5.82 -1.68 -14.30
C LYS A 79 6.75 -1.40 -13.12
N LEU A 80 7.06 -0.13 -12.85
CA LEU A 80 7.84 0.28 -11.66
C LEU A 80 7.14 -0.08 -10.34
N TRP A 81 5.80 -0.15 -10.35
CA TRP A 81 4.98 -0.47 -9.18
C TRP A 81 4.63 -1.96 -9.07
N GLU A 82 4.96 -2.75 -10.07
CA GLU A 82 4.57 -4.15 -10.18
C GLU A 82 5.07 -4.97 -8.98
N GLY A 83 4.14 -5.67 -8.30
CA GLY A 83 4.40 -6.43 -7.08
C GLY A 83 4.02 -5.74 -5.77
N LEU A 84 3.92 -4.41 -5.72
CA LEU A 84 3.44 -3.68 -4.55
C LEU A 84 1.92 -3.81 -4.32
N GLY A 85 1.17 -4.10 -5.39
CA GLY A 85 -0.28 -4.17 -5.35
C GLY A 85 -0.97 -2.81 -5.15
N TYR A 86 -2.32 -2.83 -5.03
CA TYR A 86 -3.12 -1.61 -4.86
C TYR A 86 -2.75 -0.51 -5.87
N TYR A 87 -2.78 -0.83 -7.15
CA TYR A 87 -2.33 0.02 -8.25
C TYR A 87 -3.03 1.39 -8.35
N SER A 88 -4.21 1.52 -7.73
CA SER A 88 -4.86 2.82 -7.57
C SER A 88 -3.99 3.84 -6.83
N ARG A 89 -3.06 3.39 -5.96
CA ARG A 89 -2.11 4.26 -5.27
C ARG A 89 -1.20 4.98 -6.25
N VAL A 90 -0.53 4.25 -7.13
CA VAL A 90 0.40 4.85 -8.10
C VAL A 90 -0.32 5.67 -9.15
N ARG A 91 -1.52 5.28 -9.58
CA ARG A 91 -2.35 6.09 -10.47
C ARG A 91 -2.77 7.42 -9.82
N ASN A 92 -3.15 7.39 -8.55
CA ASN A 92 -3.45 8.62 -7.80
C ASN A 92 -2.20 9.46 -7.59
N LEU A 93 -1.04 8.84 -7.33
CA LEU A 93 0.25 9.51 -7.24
C LEU A 93 0.53 10.31 -8.52
N GLN A 94 0.38 9.71 -9.70
CA GLN A 94 0.56 10.40 -10.98
C GLN A 94 -0.48 11.49 -11.23
N LYS A 95 -1.75 11.22 -10.91
CA LYS A 95 -2.80 12.26 -11.04
C LYS A 95 -2.49 13.49 -10.19
N ALA A 96 -2.05 13.27 -8.95
CA ALA A 96 -1.64 14.36 -8.07
C ALA A 96 -0.39 15.07 -8.59
N ALA A 97 0.61 14.34 -9.11
CA ALA A 97 1.79 14.95 -9.73
C ALA A 97 1.43 15.87 -10.90
N LYS A 98 0.50 15.46 -11.77
CA LYS A 98 -0.01 16.30 -12.88
C LYS A 98 -0.66 17.59 -12.38
N ILE A 99 -1.40 17.54 -11.28
CA ILE A 99 -2.00 18.72 -10.64
C ILE A 99 -0.92 19.61 -10.05
N ILE A 100 0.07 19.03 -9.36
CA ILE A 100 1.18 19.78 -8.75
C ILE A 100 1.99 20.52 -9.82
N VAL A 101 2.32 19.88 -10.92
CA VAL A 101 3.01 20.53 -12.04
C VAL A 101 2.20 21.67 -12.63
N LYS A 102 0.89 21.47 -12.81
CA LYS A 102 0.00 22.45 -13.46
C LYS A 102 -0.35 23.65 -12.57
N GLU A 103 -0.58 23.41 -11.27
CA GLU A 103 -1.19 24.40 -10.37
C GLU A 103 -0.22 24.94 -9.31
N TYR A 104 0.94 24.27 -9.13
CA TYR A 104 1.92 24.61 -8.10
C TYR A 104 3.36 24.65 -8.65
N ASP A 105 3.55 24.83 -9.96
CA ASP A 105 4.86 24.96 -10.63
C ASP A 105 5.83 23.80 -10.28
N GLY A 106 5.32 22.57 -10.16
CA GLY A 106 6.10 21.39 -9.79
C GLY A 106 6.47 21.29 -8.31
N ALA A 107 6.18 22.29 -7.49
CA ALA A 107 6.49 22.29 -6.07
C ALA A 107 5.34 21.76 -5.22
N MET A 108 5.62 20.79 -4.35
CA MET A 108 4.62 20.27 -3.40
C MET A 108 4.09 21.40 -2.51
N PRO A 109 2.75 21.63 -2.45
CA PRO A 109 2.19 22.70 -1.63
C PRO A 109 2.47 22.49 -0.14
N LYS A 110 2.68 23.59 0.62
CA LYS A 110 2.84 23.55 2.08
C LYS A 110 1.51 23.68 2.82
N ASP A 111 0.50 24.22 2.16
CA ASP A 111 -0.83 24.38 2.74
C ASP A 111 -1.50 23.02 2.94
N LEU A 112 -2.03 22.78 4.14
CA LEU A 112 -2.61 21.51 4.52
C LEU A 112 -3.89 21.18 3.71
N SER A 113 -4.68 22.20 3.39
CA SER A 113 -5.91 22.04 2.62
C SER A 113 -5.60 21.70 1.18
N ALA A 114 -4.59 22.35 0.59
CA ALA A 114 -4.10 22.07 -0.74
C ALA A 114 -3.51 20.65 -0.84
N LEU A 115 -2.69 20.22 0.13
CA LEU A 115 -2.19 18.85 0.20
C LEU A 115 -3.34 17.83 0.26
N ASN A 116 -4.30 18.06 1.17
CA ASN A 116 -5.41 17.11 1.39
C ASN A 116 -6.40 17.06 0.21
N ALA A 117 -6.40 18.05 -0.68
CA ALA A 117 -7.21 18.08 -1.89
C ALA A 117 -6.61 17.23 -3.04
N LEU A 118 -5.33 16.89 -2.96
CA LEU A 118 -4.65 16.10 -4.01
C LEU A 118 -5.12 14.63 -4.02
N PRO A 119 -5.30 14.03 -5.20
CA PRO A 119 -5.70 12.63 -5.32
C PRO A 119 -4.80 11.67 -4.55
N GLY A 120 -5.39 10.85 -3.68
CA GLY A 120 -4.67 9.86 -2.88
C GLY A 120 -3.93 10.41 -1.66
N ILE A 121 -3.99 11.71 -1.39
CA ILE A 121 -3.46 12.34 -0.19
C ILE A 121 -4.61 12.64 0.77
N GLY A 122 -4.71 11.86 1.83
CA GLY A 122 -5.66 12.08 2.93
C GLY A 122 -4.98 12.68 4.16
N ALA A 123 -5.73 12.86 5.23
CA ALA A 123 -5.26 13.47 6.47
C ALA A 123 -3.96 12.86 7.03
N TYR A 124 -3.78 11.53 6.92
CA TYR A 124 -2.56 10.86 7.31
C TYR A 124 -1.35 11.31 6.46
N THR A 125 -1.45 11.19 5.13
CA THR A 125 -0.36 11.55 4.21
C THR A 125 -0.04 13.04 4.28
N THR A 126 -1.08 13.89 4.41
CA THR A 126 -0.92 15.33 4.68
C THR A 126 -0.09 15.57 5.94
N GLY A 127 -0.46 14.93 7.06
CA GLY A 127 0.30 15.05 8.31
C GLY A 127 1.73 14.57 8.20
N ALA A 128 1.98 13.46 7.48
CA ALA A 128 3.33 12.93 7.27
C ALA A 128 4.19 13.88 6.43
N ILE A 129 3.69 14.38 5.30
CA ILE A 129 4.42 15.36 4.48
C ILE A 129 4.67 16.66 5.27
N ALA A 130 3.62 17.18 5.92
CA ALA A 130 3.70 18.41 6.69
C ALA A 130 4.72 18.33 7.82
N SER A 131 4.72 17.25 8.59
CA SER A 131 5.62 17.10 9.73
C SER A 131 7.02 16.66 9.34
N ILE A 132 7.15 15.66 8.47
CA ILE A 132 8.46 15.07 8.14
C ILE A 132 9.26 15.98 7.20
N ALA A 133 8.62 16.49 6.14
CA ALA A 133 9.33 17.27 5.14
C ALA A 133 9.34 18.77 5.44
N TYR A 134 8.26 19.31 5.99
CA TYR A 134 8.14 20.74 6.27
C TYR A 134 8.37 21.10 7.74
N GLY A 135 8.48 20.13 8.64
CA GLY A 135 8.70 20.37 10.07
C GLY A 135 7.52 21.07 10.76
N LEU A 136 6.31 20.92 10.22
CA LEU A 136 5.11 21.52 10.80
C LEU A 136 4.55 20.65 11.94
N PRO A 137 3.94 21.23 12.98
CA PRO A 137 3.38 20.50 14.11
C PRO A 137 2.04 19.85 13.77
N VAL A 138 2.03 18.91 12.84
CA VAL A 138 0.83 18.22 12.36
C VAL A 138 1.01 16.72 12.49
N ALA A 139 0.16 16.10 13.29
CA ALA A 139 0.23 14.66 13.53
C ALA A 139 -0.27 13.84 12.34
N ALA A 140 0.48 12.80 12.01
CA ALA A 140 0.08 11.76 11.06
C ALA A 140 -0.38 10.51 11.84
N VAL A 141 -1.67 10.18 11.78
CA VAL A 141 -2.25 9.08 12.55
C VAL A 141 -2.56 7.89 11.63
N ASP A 142 -1.60 6.97 11.51
CA ASP A 142 -1.77 5.67 10.86
C ASP A 142 -2.28 4.58 11.83
N GLY A 143 -2.32 3.34 11.39
CA GLY A 143 -2.68 2.20 12.25
C GLY A 143 -1.67 1.93 13.37
N ASN A 144 -0.39 2.27 13.19
CA ASN A 144 0.63 2.13 14.24
C ASN A 144 0.45 3.17 15.33
N VAL A 145 0.30 4.43 14.93
CA VAL A 145 0.03 5.55 15.86
C VAL A 145 -1.25 5.32 16.64
N PHE A 146 -2.32 4.89 15.95
CA PHE A 146 -3.59 4.55 16.58
C PHE A 146 -3.40 3.44 17.63
N ARG A 147 -2.67 2.38 17.32
CA ARG A 147 -2.38 1.28 18.25
C ARG A 147 -1.58 1.75 19.47
N VAL A 148 -0.52 2.53 19.25
CA VAL A 148 0.31 3.07 20.33
C VAL A 148 -0.56 3.92 21.26
N ALA A 149 -1.31 4.88 20.72
CA ALA A 149 -2.16 5.76 21.50
C ALA A 149 -3.28 5.01 22.22
N SER A 150 -3.97 4.07 21.56
CA SER A 150 -5.01 3.25 22.19
C SER A 150 -4.48 2.47 23.40
N ARG A 151 -3.24 1.98 23.34
CA ARG A 151 -2.61 1.29 24.48
C ARG A 151 -2.17 2.25 25.59
N LEU A 152 -1.67 3.43 25.22
CA LEU A 152 -1.31 4.46 26.21
C LEU A 152 -2.52 4.90 27.05
N GLU A 153 -3.65 5.11 26.39
CA GLU A 153 -4.88 5.58 27.01
C GLU A 153 -5.81 4.46 27.52
N GLU A 154 -5.59 3.19 27.13
CA GLU A 154 -6.57 2.08 27.25
C GLU A 154 -7.91 2.41 26.56
N ASN A 155 -7.83 3.01 25.39
CA ASN A 155 -9.02 3.47 24.68
C ASN A 155 -9.69 2.35 23.89
N PRO A 156 -10.98 2.05 24.13
CA PRO A 156 -11.70 0.95 23.50
C PRO A 156 -12.25 1.27 22.10
N SER A 157 -11.93 2.42 21.53
CA SER A 157 -12.40 2.80 20.19
C SER A 157 -11.88 1.80 19.15
N LEU A 158 -12.74 1.48 18.18
CA LEU A 158 -12.35 0.66 17.05
C LEU A 158 -11.24 1.34 16.25
N ILE A 159 -10.30 0.58 15.70
CA ILE A 159 -9.23 1.12 14.86
C ILE A 159 -9.75 1.88 13.63
N SER A 160 -10.99 1.60 13.21
CA SER A 160 -11.70 2.30 12.13
C SER A 160 -12.45 3.56 12.59
N ASP A 161 -12.43 3.89 13.88
CA ASP A 161 -13.15 5.06 14.41
C ASP A 161 -12.48 6.37 13.95
N GLY A 162 -13.14 7.06 13.03
CA GLY A 162 -12.67 8.34 12.48
C GLY A 162 -12.71 9.47 13.52
N LYS A 163 -13.64 9.44 14.51
CA LYS A 163 -13.74 10.47 15.55
C LYS A 163 -12.55 10.37 16.50
N TYR A 164 -12.22 9.17 16.94
CA TYR A 164 -11.05 8.98 17.79
C TYR A 164 -9.75 9.27 17.04
N ARG A 165 -9.66 8.93 15.75
CA ARG A 165 -8.51 9.30 14.92
C ARG A 165 -8.31 10.82 14.83
N LYS A 166 -9.40 11.58 14.64
CA LYS A 166 -9.37 13.05 14.64
C LYS A 166 -8.93 13.60 16.00
N TYR A 167 -9.50 13.07 17.09
CA TYR A 167 -9.10 13.41 18.46
C TYR A 167 -7.58 13.18 18.66
N LEU A 168 -7.06 12.03 18.25
CA LEU A 168 -5.63 11.74 18.36
C LEU A 168 -4.78 12.71 17.53
N GLN A 169 -5.22 13.06 16.32
CA GLN A 169 -4.54 14.05 15.49
C GLN A 169 -4.44 15.41 16.19
N GLU A 170 -5.52 15.88 16.79
CA GLU A 170 -5.56 17.13 17.53
C GLU A 170 -4.66 17.06 18.79
N LYS A 171 -4.79 16.02 19.60
CA LYS A 171 -4.00 15.86 20.84
C LYS A 171 -2.51 15.71 20.60
N LEU A 172 -2.13 14.90 19.62
CA LEU A 172 -0.72 14.74 19.26
C LEU A 172 -0.15 16.00 18.62
N SER A 173 -0.88 16.69 17.74
CA SER A 173 -0.40 17.95 17.14
C SER A 173 -0.11 19.02 18.20
N ALA A 174 -0.90 19.07 19.26
CA ALA A 174 -0.73 20.03 20.34
C ALA A 174 0.55 19.83 21.20
N VAL A 175 1.22 18.67 21.06
CA VAL A 175 2.42 18.34 21.84
C VAL A 175 3.68 18.22 20.99
N TYR A 176 3.59 18.61 19.73
CA TYR A 176 4.77 18.62 18.85
C TYR A 176 5.85 19.58 19.38
N PRO A 177 7.12 19.23 19.17
CA PRO A 177 8.23 20.14 19.47
C PRO A 177 8.17 21.45 18.68
N ASN A 178 8.84 22.49 19.18
CA ASN A 178 8.80 23.83 18.57
C ASN A 178 9.74 24.03 17.38
N ASN A 179 10.62 23.08 17.09
CA ASN A 179 11.56 23.17 15.96
C ASN A 179 11.28 22.12 14.89
N ALA A 180 11.57 22.45 13.65
CA ALA A 180 11.24 21.63 12.49
C ALA A 180 11.88 20.23 12.51
N GLN A 181 13.15 20.14 12.95
CA GLN A 181 13.86 18.86 13.01
C GLN A 181 13.20 17.90 14.00
N ASP A 182 12.84 18.38 15.18
CA ASP A 182 12.20 17.57 16.20
C ASP A 182 10.75 17.23 15.83
N CYS A 183 10.03 18.12 15.11
CA CYS A 183 8.72 17.78 14.52
C CYS A 183 8.82 16.57 13.60
N SER A 184 9.78 16.61 12.66
CA SER A 184 10.06 15.50 11.75
C SER A 184 10.40 14.21 12.49
N GLN A 185 11.30 14.29 13.46
CA GLN A 185 11.72 13.15 14.26
C GLN A 185 10.59 12.61 15.14
N PHE A 186 9.72 13.48 15.67
CA PHE A 186 8.61 13.04 16.53
C PHE A 186 7.59 12.20 15.75
N THR A 187 7.19 12.62 14.56
CA THR A 187 6.32 11.80 13.68
C THR A 187 6.95 10.43 13.41
N GLN A 188 8.20 10.44 12.96
CA GLN A 188 8.91 9.20 12.63
C GLN A 188 9.12 8.31 13.86
N SER A 189 9.30 8.90 15.03
CA SER A 189 9.51 8.16 16.28
C SER A 189 8.29 7.34 16.71
N ILE A 190 7.08 7.87 16.53
CA ILE A 190 5.85 7.12 16.84
C ILE A 190 5.68 5.97 15.84
N PHE A 191 5.97 6.21 14.55
CA PHE A 191 5.95 5.16 13.52
C PHE A 191 6.93 4.03 13.85
N GLU A 192 8.16 4.39 14.23
CA GLU A 192 9.22 3.45 14.57
C GLU A 192 8.91 2.66 15.84
N LEU A 193 8.37 3.33 16.87
CA LEU A 193 7.91 2.66 18.08
C LEU A 193 6.84 1.61 17.76
N GLY A 194 5.87 1.96 16.92
CA GLY A 194 4.83 1.04 16.47
C GLY A 194 5.41 -0.15 15.68
N ALA A 195 6.41 0.09 14.84
CA ALA A 195 7.01 -0.96 14.02
C ALA A 195 7.91 -1.91 14.80
N LEU A 196 8.73 -1.39 15.72
CA LEU A 196 9.79 -2.16 16.38
C LEU A 196 9.41 -2.68 17.77
N VAL A 197 8.70 -1.89 18.54
CA VAL A 197 8.45 -2.14 19.97
C VAL A 197 6.99 -2.44 20.23
N CYS A 198 6.10 -1.50 19.97
CA CYS A 198 4.67 -1.63 20.24
C CYS A 198 3.96 -2.43 19.15
N LYS A 199 4.43 -3.65 18.86
CA LYS A 199 3.92 -4.53 17.80
C LYS A 199 2.46 -4.94 18.03
N PRO A 200 1.70 -5.29 16.95
CA PRO A 200 0.32 -5.79 17.10
C PRO A 200 0.23 -7.00 18.03
N GLN A 201 1.07 -7.99 17.78
CA GLN A 201 1.22 -9.17 18.62
C GLN A 201 2.56 -9.10 19.38
N ASN A 202 2.58 -9.55 20.63
CA ASN A 202 3.78 -9.62 21.47
C ASN A 202 4.61 -8.31 21.48
N PRO A 203 4.03 -7.18 21.96
CA PRO A 203 4.77 -5.93 22.09
C PRO A 203 5.92 -6.10 23.09
N ASP A 204 7.07 -5.50 22.75
CA ASP A 204 8.25 -5.49 23.61
C ASP A 204 8.14 -4.34 24.63
N CYS A 205 7.26 -4.53 25.61
CA CYS A 205 6.96 -3.50 26.61
C CYS A 205 8.14 -3.23 27.57
N GLN A 206 9.03 -4.19 27.76
CA GLN A 206 10.19 -4.02 28.65
C GLN A 206 11.19 -2.99 28.11
N ASN A 207 11.32 -2.91 26.79
CA ASN A 207 12.20 -1.97 26.11
C ASN A 207 11.46 -0.72 25.59
N CYS A 208 10.20 -0.50 26.01
CA CYS A 208 9.39 0.61 25.52
C CYS A 208 9.73 1.93 26.27
N PRO A 209 10.11 3.01 25.57
CA PRO A 209 10.41 4.29 26.20
C PRO A 209 9.20 4.93 26.89
N LEU A 210 7.99 4.49 26.55
CA LEU A 210 6.72 4.97 27.11
C LEU A 210 6.10 3.98 28.13
N GLN A 211 6.86 2.97 28.59
CA GLN A 211 6.37 1.92 29.47
C GLN A 211 5.67 2.48 30.72
N THR A 212 6.31 3.43 31.40
CA THR A 212 5.81 4.03 32.66
C THR A 212 4.57 4.90 32.47
N LEU A 213 4.30 5.31 31.22
CA LEU A 213 3.12 6.10 30.87
C LEU A 213 1.97 5.23 30.38
N CYS A 214 2.25 3.98 29.98
CA CYS A 214 1.30 3.13 29.27
C CYS A 214 0.31 2.48 30.23
N ARG A 215 -0.95 2.90 30.20
CA ARG A 215 -2.02 2.32 31.04
C ARG A 215 -2.24 0.83 30.74
N ALA A 216 -2.28 0.47 29.46
CA ALA A 216 -2.46 -0.92 29.08
C ALA A 216 -1.31 -1.82 29.60
N TYR A 217 -0.08 -1.32 29.69
CA TYR A 217 1.02 -2.06 30.31
C TYR A 217 0.83 -2.20 31.82
N GLN A 218 0.47 -1.12 32.48
CA GLN A 218 0.25 -1.12 33.93
C GLN A 218 -0.86 -2.10 34.36
N ASN A 219 -1.89 -2.24 33.52
CA ASN A 219 -3.05 -3.09 33.76
C ASN A 219 -2.95 -4.49 33.10
N GLY A 220 -1.89 -4.78 32.34
CA GLY A 220 -1.72 -6.07 31.67
C GLY A 220 -2.66 -6.27 30.47
N THR A 221 -3.22 -5.20 29.89
CA THR A 221 -4.30 -5.24 28.86
C THR A 221 -3.82 -4.94 27.44
N GLN A 222 -2.52 -4.90 27.16
CA GLN A 222 -1.94 -4.50 25.88
C GLN A 222 -2.51 -5.27 24.66
N ARG A 223 -2.92 -6.53 24.90
CA ARG A 223 -3.47 -7.40 23.85
C ARG A 223 -4.91 -7.07 23.48
N LEU A 224 -5.60 -6.32 24.31
CA LEU A 224 -6.98 -5.89 24.06
C LEU A 224 -7.06 -4.68 23.13
N TYR A 225 -5.95 -3.95 22.95
CA TYR A 225 -5.90 -2.70 22.19
C TYR A 225 -4.95 -2.75 21.01
N PRO A 226 -5.29 -2.10 19.86
CA PRO A 226 -6.57 -1.47 19.57
C PRO A 226 -7.68 -2.51 19.38
N VAL A 227 -8.91 -2.11 19.60
CA VAL A 227 -10.08 -2.96 19.28
C VAL A 227 -10.21 -3.05 17.76
N LEU A 228 -10.25 -4.27 17.25
CA LEU A 228 -10.36 -4.54 15.81
C LEU A 228 -11.81 -4.84 15.43
N PRO A 229 -12.26 -4.40 14.24
CA PRO A 229 -13.57 -4.79 13.74
C PRO A 229 -13.64 -6.30 13.48
N THR A 230 -14.81 -6.87 13.55
CA THR A 230 -15.05 -8.26 13.17
C THR A 230 -14.64 -8.47 11.70
N LYS A 231 -13.83 -9.48 11.44
CA LYS A 231 -13.45 -9.84 10.08
C LYS A 231 -14.68 -10.31 9.31
N LYS A 232 -14.93 -9.71 8.15
CA LYS A 232 -15.92 -10.21 7.20
C LYS A 232 -15.33 -11.39 6.45
N GLU A 233 -16.15 -12.37 6.14
CA GLU A 233 -15.77 -13.46 5.25
C GLU A 233 -15.45 -12.90 3.85
N LYS A 234 -14.48 -13.51 3.20
CA LYS A 234 -14.11 -13.14 1.83
C LYS A 234 -15.01 -13.88 0.86
N ARG A 235 -15.42 -13.20 -0.20
CA ARG A 235 -16.11 -13.85 -1.32
C ARG A 235 -15.12 -14.77 -2.05
N HIS A 236 -15.55 -15.96 -2.42
CA HIS A 236 -14.78 -16.88 -3.24
C HIS A 236 -15.28 -16.82 -4.68
N GLU A 237 -14.35 -16.75 -5.61
CA GLU A 237 -14.61 -16.82 -7.04
C GLU A 237 -13.70 -17.88 -7.66
N LYS A 238 -14.27 -18.73 -8.53
CA LYS A 238 -13.50 -19.59 -9.42
C LYS A 238 -13.23 -18.86 -10.72
N VAL A 239 -12.00 -18.92 -11.20
CA VAL A 239 -11.55 -18.13 -12.34
C VAL A 239 -10.73 -18.99 -13.28
N TYR A 240 -11.11 -19.05 -14.55
CA TYR A 240 -10.20 -19.50 -15.59
C TYR A 240 -9.21 -18.38 -15.92
N VAL A 241 -7.93 -18.72 -16.04
CA VAL A 241 -6.88 -17.85 -16.60
C VAL A 241 -6.22 -18.63 -17.74
N PHE A 242 -6.25 -18.06 -18.94
CA PHE A 242 -5.81 -18.74 -20.15
C PHE A 242 -4.45 -18.22 -20.59
N LEU A 243 -3.43 -19.08 -20.58
CA LEU A 243 -2.17 -18.88 -21.29
C LEU A 243 -2.39 -19.30 -22.76
N ILE A 244 -2.85 -18.36 -23.58
CA ILE A 244 -3.13 -18.62 -24.99
C ILE A 244 -1.87 -18.32 -25.79
N GLU A 245 -1.22 -19.37 -26.28
CA GLU A 245 -0.03 -19.29 -27.15
C GLU A 245 -0.48 -19.32 -28.61
N THR A 246 -0.14 -18.27 -29.35
CA THR A 246 -0.34 -18.14 -30.79
C THR A 246 1.04 -18.12 -31.50
N PRO A 247 1.12 -18.18 -32.84
CA PRO A 247 2.37 -17.98 -33.55
C PRO A 247 3.09 -16.65 -33.25
N SER A 248 2.33 -15.63 -32.78
CA SER A 248 2.86 -14.30 -32.43
C SER A 248 3.25 -14.15 -30.96
N GLY A 249 3.02 -15.18 -30.11
CA GLY A 249 3.32 -15.17 -28.69
C GLY A 249 2.12 -15.43 -27.80
N PHE A 250 2.22 -15.02 -26.53
CA PHE A 250 1.17 -15.19 -25.52
C PHE A 250 0.23 -14.01 -25.50
N CYS A 251 -1.07 -14.31 -25.42
CA CYS A 251 -2.13 -13.30 -25.44
C CYS A 251 -2.24 -12.55 -24.12
N ILE A 252 -2.33 -11.23 -24.22
CA ILE A 252 -2.57 -10.29 -23.11
C ILE A 252 -3.75 -9.40 -23.49
N ARG A 253 -4.57 -9.03 -22.50
CA ARG A 253 -5.61 -8.00 -22.69
C ARG A 253 -5.65 -7.05 -21.49
N ARG A 254 -6.32 -5.92 -21.65
CA ARG A 254 -6.71 -5.03 -20.54
C ARG A 254 -7.97 -5.57 -19.88
N ARG A 255 -7.91 -5.72 -18.55
CA ARG A 255 -9.07 -6.13 -17.74
C ARG A 255 -10.08 -5.00 -17.65
N GLU A 256 -11.32 -5.28 -18.02
CA GLU A 256 -12.37 -4.25 -18.11
C GLU A 256 -13.18 -4.09 -16.85
N GLU A 257 -13.26 -5.13 -16.00
CA GLU A 257 -14.17 -5.18 -14.85
C GLU A 257 -13.53 -5.77 -13.58
N GLY A 258 -14.20 -5.54 -12.47
CA GLY A 258 -13.93 -6.19 -11.18
C GLY A 258 -12.57 -5.80 -10.57
N VAL A 259 -11.99 -6.73 -9.83
CA VAL A 259 -10.66 -6.57 -9.21
C VAL A 259 -9.62 -6.45 -10.30
N LEU A 260 -8.63 -5.56 -10.11
CA LEU A 260 -7.56 -5.29 -11.08
C LEU A 260 -8.03 -4.63 -12.39
N LYS A 261 -9.23 -4.03 -12.43
CA LYS A 261 -9.72 -3.27 -13.60
C LYS A 261 -8.67 -2.31 -14.14
N GLY A 262 -8.48 -2.31 -15.46
CA GLY A 262 -7.50 -1.49 -16.18
C GLY A 262 -6.05 -1.98 -16.05
N MET A 263 -5.80 -3.16 -15.46
CA MET A 263 -4.48 -3.81 -15.49
C MET A 263 -4.40 -4.78 -16.66
N ASN A 264 -3.19 -5.10 -17.10
CA ASN A 264 -2.99 -6.17 -18.05
C ASN A 264 -3.24 -7.52 -17.36
N GLU A 265 -3.78 -8.46 -18.12
CA GLU A 265 -4.05 -9.83 -17.67
C GLU A 265 -3.82 -10.83 -18.81
N PHE A 266 -3.48 -12.06 -18.47
CA PHE A 266 -3.82 -13.17 -19.35
C PHE A 266 -5.34 -13.24 -19.45
N PRO A 267 -5.94 -13.49 -20.65
CA PRO A 267 -7.38 -13.61 -20.77
C PRO A 267 -7.97 -14.46 -19.68
N SER A 268 -8.95 -13.96 -18.97
CA SER A 268 -9.54 -14.63 -17.81
C SER A 268 -11.05 -14.52 -17.82
N HIS A 269 -11.71 -15.49 -17.20
CA HIS A 269 -13.16 -15.56 -17.08
C HIS A 269 -13.54 -16.03 -15.68
N VAL A 270 -14.52 -15.36 -15.05
CA VAL A 270 -15.10 -15.82 -13.78
C VAL A 270 -16.09 -16.92 -14.10
N ILE A 271 -15.82 -18.13 -13.63
CA ILE A 271 -16.62 -19.32 -13.94
C ILE A 271 -18.01 -19.17 -13.30
N VAL A 272 -19.04 -19.22 -14.13
CA VAL A 272 -20.43 -19.39 -13.72
C VAL A 272 -20.77 -20.88 -13.73
N ASP A 273 -21.71 -21.32 -12.90
CA ASP A 273 -21.98 -22.72 -12.64
C ASP A 273 -22.01 -23.61 -13.88
N GLY A 274 -21.05 -24.54 -13.96
CA GLY A 274 -20.98 -25.59 -14.97
C GLY A 274 -20.30 -25.23 -16.29
N GLU A 275 -19.81 -23.98 -16.45
CA GLU A 275 -19.09 -23.57 -17.68
C GLU A 275 -17.80 -24.36 -17.87
N SER A 276 -17.63 -24.89 -19.07
CA SER A 276 -16.41 -25.58 -19.51
C SER A 276 -15.41 -24.63 -20.15
N VAL A 277 -14.15 -25.05 -20.26
CA VAL A 277 -13.08 -24.32 -20.98
C VAL A 277 -13.50 -24.06 -22.43
N GLU A 278 -14.08 -25.08 -23.09
CA GLU A 278 -14.52 -25.01 -24.49
C GLU A 278 -15.61 -23.96 -24.68
N GLU A 279 -16.59 -23.88 -23.79
CA GLU A 279 -17.67 -22.89 -23.86
C GLU A 279 -17.11 -21.46 -23.79
N VAL A 280 -16.22 -21.20 -22.84
CA VAL A 280 -15.58 -19.87 -22.70
C VAL A 280 -14.75 -19.50 -23.92
N LEU A 281 -13.96 -20.44 -24.45
CA LEU A 281 -13.14 -20.18 -25.65
C LEU A 281 -14.01 -19.96 -26.88
N ASN A 282 -15.11 -20.70 -27.02
CA ASN A 282 -16.08 -20.52 -28.13
C ASN A 282 -16.77 -19.16 -28.09
N GLU A 283 -17.09 -18.64 -26.90
CA GLU A 283 -17.60 -17.26 -26.74
C GLU A 283 -16.61 -16.19 -27.25
N TRP A 284 -15.31 -16.46 -27.16
CA TRP A 284 -14.27 -15.58 -27.70
C TRP A 284 -13.97 -15.85 -29.18
N GLY A 285 -14.76 -16.75 -29.85
CA GLY A 285 -14.57 -17.09 -31.25
C GLY A 285 -13.39 -18.02 -31.53
N MET A 286 -12.92 -18.73 -30.49
CA MET A 286 -11.77 -19.64 -30.58
C MET A 286 -12.28 -21.10 -30.62
N TYR A 287 -12.47 -21.62 -31.83
CA TYR A 287 -12.98 -22.97 -32.06
C TYR A 287 -11.92 -24.04 -32.28
N GLU A 288 -10.69 -23.62 -32.61
CA GLU A 288 -9.54 -24.49 -32.84
C GLU A 288 -8.44 -24.20 -31.82
N PHE A 289 -8.19 -25.14 -30.94
CA PHE A 289 -7.10 -25.05 -29.97
C PHE A 289 -6.62 -26.44 -29.55
N THR A 290 -5.41 -26.50 -28.98
CA THR A 290 -4.84 -27.70 -28.36
C THR A 290 -4.54 -27.39 -26.91
N LEU A 291 -5.07 -28.18 -26.00
CA LEU A 291 -4.74 -28.12 -24.58
C LEU A 291 -3.33 -28.66 -24.35
N ILE A 292 -2.48 -27.88 -23.70
CA ILE A 292 -1.09 -28.26 -23.40
C ILE A 292 -0.93 -28.68 -21.95
N LYS A 293 -1.35 -27.82 -21.00
CA LYS A 293 -1.14 -28.05 -19.58
C LYS A 293 -2.21 -27.30 -18.76
N CYS A 294 -2.57 -27.85 -17.62
CA CYS A 294 -3.42 -27.17 -16.63
C CYS A 294 -2.70 -27.09 -15.29
N GLY A 295 -3.06 -26.07 -14.49
CA GLY A 295 -2.57 -25.93 -13.13
C GLY A 295 -3.56 -25.16 -12.27
N GLN A 296 -3.46 -25.33 -10.97
CA GLN A 296 -4.33 -24.64 -10.02
C GLN A 296 -3.54 -23.73 -9.11
N PHE A 297 -4.02 -22.53 -8.95
CA PHE A 297 -3.42 -21.49 -8.11
C PHE A 297 -4.49 -20.86 -7.23
N ARG A 298 -4.08 -20.24 -6.15
CA ARG A 298 -4.96 -19.42 -5.30
C ARG A 298 -4.37 -18.04 -5.11
N HIS A 299 -5.19 -17.00 -5.33
CA HIS A 299 -4.80 -15.64 -5.04
C HIS A 299 -5.78 -14.97 -4.07
N ILE A 300 -5.23 -14.30 -3.04
CA ILE A 300 -6.01 -13.72 -1.95
C ILE A 300 -5.94 -12.21 -2.02
N PHE A 301 -7.05 -11.58 -2.37
CA PHE A 301 -7.25 -10.13 -2.26
C PHE A 301 -7.81 -9.75 -0.88
N THR A 302 -8.05 -8.46 -0.66
CA THR A 302 -8.58 -7.95 0.61
C THR A 302 -9.95 -8.53 0.96
N HIS A 303 -10.85 -8.65 -0.04
CA HIS A 303 -12.26 -9.04 0.14
C HIS A 303 -12.70 -10.20 -0.75
N ILE A 304 -11.83 -10.70 -1.63
CA ILE A 304 -12.10 -11.81 -2.55
C ILE A 304 -10.94 -12.80 -2.48
N VAL A 305 -11.25 -14.06 -2.67
CA VAL A 305 -10.28 -15.14 -2.94
C VAL A 305 -10.57 -15.67 -4.32
N TRP A 306 -9.57 -15.72 -5.18
CA TRP A 306 -9.65 -16.42 -6.46
C TRP A 306 -9.04 -17.81 -6.32
N ASP A 307 -9.85 -18.81 -6.63
CA ASP A 307 -9.41 -20.17 -6.92
C ASP A 307 -9.26 -20.24 -8.44
N ILE A 308 -8.02 -20.27 -8.92
CA ILE A 308 -7.67 -20.10 -10.34
C ILE A 308 -7.37 -21.46 -10.96
N ASP A 309 -8.13 -21.81 -12.00
CA ASP A 309 -7.80 -22.87 -12.93
C ASP A 309 -7.06 -22.24 -14.12
N CYS A 310 -5.75 -22.40 -14.14
CA CYS A 310 -4.91 -21.88 -15.22
C CYS A 310 -4.78 -22.92 -16.33
N VAL A 311 -5.08 -22.50 -17.57
CA VAL A 311 -5.16 -23.39 -18.74
C VAL A 311 -4.22 -22.86 -19.81
N TRP A 312 -3.17 -23.64 -20.18
CA TRP A 312 -2.30 -23.35 -21.30
C TRP A 312 -2.80 -24.05 -22.55
N ILE A 313 -3.09 -23.27 -23.58
CA ILE A 313 -3.54 -23.74 -24.89
C ILE A 313 -2.66 -23.16 -26.01
N LYS A 314 -2.57 -23.89 -27.11
CA LYS A 314 -2.07 -23.40 -28.40
C LYS A 314 -3.23 -23.20 -29.35
N ALA A 315 -3.28 -22.05 -30.03
CA ALA A 315 -4.30 -21.75 -31.01
C ALA A 315 -3.70 -21.02 -32.22
N PRO A 316 -4.21 -21.24 -33.45
CA PRO A 316 -3.74 -20.53 -34.64
C PRO A 316 -4.06 -19.05 -34.62
N PHE A 317 -5.11 -18.67 -33.89
CA PHE A 317 -5.62 -17.32 -33.74
C PHE A 317 -6.26 -17.12 -32.36
N ALA A 318 -6.17 -15.88 -31.86
CA ALA A 318 -6.95 -15.40 -30.72
C ALA A 318 -7.29 -13.91 -30.91
N PRO A 319 -8.44 -13.42 -30.39
CA PRO A 319 -8.87 -12.03 -30.55
C PRO A 319 -8.20 -11.06 -29.57
N PHE A 320 -6.96 -11.33 -29.18
CA PHE A 320 -6.20 -10.57 -28.18
C PHE A 320 -4.81 -10.23 -28.72
N ASP A 321 -4.21 -9.16 -28.21
CA ASP A 321 -2.84 -8.80 -28.53
C ASP A 321 -1.88 -9.87 -27.98
N ALA A 322 -0.88 -10.25 -28.79
CA ALA A 322 0.08 -11.30 -28.43
C ALA A 322 1.50 -10.75 -28.35
N TYR A 323 2.25 -11.21 -27.37
CA TYR A 323 3.60 -10.75 -27.06
C TYR A 323 4.51 -11.92 -26.73
N MET A 324 5.80 -11.77 -27.05
CA MET A 324 6.78 -12.76 -26.63
C MET A 324 6.95 -12.77 -25.10
N VAL A 325 7.23 -13.93 -24.51
CA VAL A 325 7.37 -14.06 -23.04
C VAL A 325 8.36 -13.05 -22.46
N GLY A 326 9.51 -12.85 -23.10
CA GLY A 326 10.50 -11.86 -22.66
C GLY A 326 9.95 -10.44 -22.64
N GLU A 327 9.19 -10.05 -23.68
CA GLU A 327 8.56 -8.74 -23.75
C GLU A 327 7.51 -8.55 -22.64
N ILE A 328 6.71 -9.57 -22.35
CA ILE A 328 5.76 -9.53 -21.22
C ILE A 328 6.50 -9.33 -19.91
N GLN A 329 7.58 -10.08 -19.69
CA GLN A 329 8.36 -10.00 -18.45
C GLN A 329 9.04 -8.65 -18.26
N GLU A 330 9.55 -8.05 -19.33
CA GLU A 330 10.31 -6.80 -19.28
C GLU A 330 9.41 -5.55 -19.30
N ASN A 331 8.40 -5.52 -20.16
CA ASN A 331 7.71 -4.28 -20.51
C ASN A 331 6.25 -4.23 -20.04
N ILE A 332 5.55 -5.38 -19.94
CA ILE A 332 4.13 -5.42 -19.59
C ILE A 332 3.96 -5.63 -18.09
N SER A 333 3.21 -4.71 -17.44
CA SER A 333 2.89 -4.85 -16.03
C SER A 333 1.80 -5.89 -15.83
N LEU A 334 2.10 -7.02 -15.18
CA LEU A 334 1.16 -8.06 -14.81
C LEU A 334 1.00 -8.15 -13.29
N PRO A 335 -0.23 -8.07 -12.76
CA PRO A 335 -0.50 -8.36 -11.35
C PRO A 335 -0.07 -9.77 -10.96
N THR A 336 0.33 -9.92 -9.69
CA THR A 336 0.81 -11.21 -9.14
C THR A 336 -0.19 -12.36 -9.34
N ALA A 337 -1.49 -12.05 -9.34
CA ALA A 337 -2.55 -13.04 -9.60
C ALA A 337 -2.36 -13.76 -10.95
N PHE A 338 -1.84 -13.06 -11.96
CA PHE A 338 -1.59 -13.62 -13.29
C PHE A 338 -0.16 -14.10 -13.45
N LYS A 339 0.83 -13.41 -12.85
CA LYS A 339 2.24 -13.82 -12.91
C LYS A 339 2.50 -15.24 -12.45
N GLN A 340 1.77 -15.71 -11.44
CA GLN A 340 1.94 -17.07 -10.95
C GLN A 340 1.65 -18.14 -12.02
N CYS A 341 0.85 -17.80 -13.05
CA CYS A 341 0.55 -18.69 -14.16
C CYS A 341 1.77 -18.99 -15.04
N PHE A 342 2.83 -18.16 -15.03
CA PHE A 342 4.08 -18.47 -15.73
C PHE A 342 4.73 -19.78 -15.26
N ALA A 343 4.42 -20.26 -14.06
CA ALA A 343 4.88 -21.56 -13.57
C ALA A 343 4.37 -22.76 -14.43
N LEU A 344 3.38 -22.54 -15.31
CA LEU A 344 2.96 -23.59 -16.25
C LEU A 344 3.93 -23.72 -17.42
N LEU A 345 4.71 -22.69 -17.73
CA LEU A 345 5.66 -22.66 -18.85
C LEU A 345 6.98 -23.36 -18.51
N GLU A 346 7.21 -23.65 -17.23
CA GLU A 346 8.32 -24.43 -16.69
C GLU A 346 7.94 -25.93 -16.65
#